data_06edd415808f89f7c232b4e9a84f6b0c
#
_entry.id   06edd415808f89f7c232b4e9a84f6b0c
#
_cell.length_a   1.000
_cell.length_b   1.000
_cell.length_c   1.000
_cell.angle_alpha   90.00
_cell.angle_beta   90.00
_cell.angle_gamma   90.00
#
_symmetry.space_group_name_H-M   'P 1'
#
loop_
_entity.id
_entity.type
_entity.pdbx_description
1 polymer ?
#
loop_
_entity_poly.entity_id
_entity_poly.type
_entity_poly.pdbx_seq_one_letter_code
_entity_poly.pdbx_strand_id
1 'polypeptide(L)'
;MTIDRALVAIIDSDDSLRARLRILLGSAGLEVAIFKSAEEYLKRGNSHSPNCIVLDVRLPGISGLDLQSRQAKTRRKIPFVFLTAQNEVRASVRAMKAGAIDFLTKPFQDEELLDAVRSGIERDLAARLQKQTLDELRTRLASLSPRERETMVLLSAGQGPKQIAGQLGVCTHTARVHSARIMAKMEARSIADLVRIVDRLEHLSREGEELRFRTNTRGRVRNRGGATVRCSDAHTCPDGHSVGSRGQFMPPVASLS
;
A
#
# COMPACT_ATOMS: atom_id res chain seq x y z
N MET A 1 3.99 14.59 -10.88
CA MET A 1 5.41 15.01 -10.86
C MET A 1 6.02 14.48 -12.14
N THR A 2 6.49 15.34 -12.98
CA THR A 2 7.21 14.99 -14.22
C THR A 2 8.67 14.68 -13.88
N ILE A 3 9.33 13.88 -14.70
CA ILE A 3 10.77 13.54 -14.55
C ILE A 3 11.62 14.81 -14.54
N ASP A 4 11.20 15.85 -15.25
CA ASP A 4 11.90 17.14 -15.42
C ASP A 4 12.08 18.00 -14.16
N ARG A 5 11.63 17.54 -12.99
CA ARG A 5 11.85 18.20 -11.69
C ARG A 5 12.29 17.20 -10.61
N ALA A 6 12.79 16.05 -11.04
CA ALA A 6 13.25 15.06 -10.08
C ALA A 6 14.58 15.50 -9.46
N LEU A 7 14.70 15.35 -8.13
CA LEU A 7 15.91 15.67 -7.40
C LEU A 7 16.83 14.46 -7.32
N VAL A 8 18.07 14.62 -7.74
CA VAL A 8 19.14 13.64 -7.61
C VAL A 8 20.17 14.12 -6.59
N ALA A 9 20.48 13.29 -5.60
CA ALA A 9 21.57 13.56 -4.68
C ALA A 9 22.85 12.89 -5.20
N ILE A 10 23.94 13.66 -5.30
CA ILE A 10 25.27 13.17 -5.64
C ILE A 10 26.13 13.17 -4.37
N ILE A 11 26.69 12.02 -4.02
CA ILE A 11 27.55 11.87 -2.84
C ILE A 11 28.89 11.27 -3.28
N ASP A 12 29.92 12.08 -3.35
CA ASP A 12 31.27 11.69 -3.77
C ASP A 12 32.27 12.60 -3.08
N SER A 13 33.47 12.11 -2.75
CA SER A 13 34.53 12.93 -2.15
C SER A 13 35.29 13.78 -3.17
N ASP A 14 35.22 13.43 -4.46
CA ASP A 14 35.89 14.14 -5.57
C ASP A 14 35.08 15.38 -6.01
N ASP A 15 35.63 16.57 -5.76
CA ASP A 15 35.01 17.85 -6.14
C ASP A 15 34.81 18.01 -7.64
N SER A 16 35.78 17.53 -8.45
CA SER A 16 35.77 17.65 -9.89
C SER A 16 34.68 16.77 -10.48
N LEU A 17 34.55 15.52 -9.99
CA LEU A 17 33.49 14.60 -10.40
C LEU A 17 32.11 15.12 -10.02
N ARG A 18 31.95 15.65 -8.78
CA ARG A 18 30.67 16.24 -8.36
C ARG A 18 30.26 17.41 -9.26
N ALA A 19 31.21 18.29 -9.62
CA ALA A 19 30.95 19.42 -10.51
C ALA A 19 30.53 18.95 -11.91
N ARG A 20 31.24 17.96 -12.49
CA ARG A 20 30.91 17.34 -13.78
C ARG A 20 29.52 16.73 -13.75
N LEU A 21 29.21 15.91 -12.76
CA LEU A 21 27.91 15.23 -12.63
C LEU A 21 26.76 16.22 -12.43
N ARG A 22 26.98 17.32 -11.70
CA ARG A 22 25.98 18.39 -11.55
C ARG A 22 25.64 19.02 -12.90
N ILE A 23 26.64 19.28 -13.75
CA ILE A 23 26.41 19.84 -15.08
C ILE A 23 25.68 18.84 -15.95
N LEU A 24 26.12 17.56 -15.99
CA LEU A 24 25.52 16.51 -16.79
C LEU A 24 24.04 16.28 -16.43
N LEU A 25 23.74 16.07 -15.16
CA LEU A 25 22.35 15.83 -14.73
C LEU A 25 21.47 17.08 -14.84
N GLY A 26 22.07 18.27 -14.60
CA GLY A 26 21.39 19.55 -14.79
C GLY A 26 21.02 19.81 -16.25
N SER A 27 21.87 19.47 -17.21
CA SER A 27 21.57 19.58 -18.64
C SER A 27 20.47 18.61 -19.11
N ALA A 28 20.28 17.51 -18.38
CA ALA A 28 19.17 16.57 -18.57
C ALA A 28 17.85 17.01 -17.90
N GLY A 29 17.76 18.24 -17.35
CA GLY A 29 16.56 18.80 -16.73
C GLY A 29 16.34 18.36 -15.28
N LEU A 30 17.33 17.73 -14.62
CA LEU A 30 17.22 17.23 -13.26
C LEU A 30 17.70 18.28 -12.24
N GLU A 31 17.02 18.34 -11.09
CA GLU A 31 17.54 19.09 -9.93
C GLU A 31 18.64 18.26 -9.25
N VAL A 32 19.71 18.92 -8.83
CA VAL A 32 20.88 18.24 -8.26
C VAL A 32 21.28 18.82 -6.93
N ALA A 33 21.35 17.97 -5.90
CA ALA A 33 21.96 18.29 -4.60
C ALA A 33 23.29 17.54 -4.48
N ILE A 34 24.36 18.24 -4.07
CA ILE A 34 25.70 17.68 -3.96
C ILE A 34 26.14 17.61 -2.50
N PHE A 35 26.83 16.53 -2.15
CA PHE A 35 27.35 16.25 -0.81
C PHE A 35 28.76 15.65 -0.94
N LYS A 36 29.68 16.06 -0.07
CA LYS A 36 31.05 15.54 -0.06
C LYS A 36 31.21 14.25 0.75
N SER A 37 30.22 13.90 1.58
CA SER A 37 30.24 12.69 2.40
C SER A 37 28.83 12.21 2.74
N ALA A 38 28.73 10.96 3.18
CA ALA A 38 27.48 10.38 3.67
C ALA A 38 26.97 11.09 4.93
N GLU A 39 27.87 11.57 5.80
CA GLU A 39 27.50 12.32 7.01
C GLU A 39 26.85 13.65 6.67
N GLU A 40 27.38 14.37 5.67
CA GLU A 40 26.78 15.61 5.21
C GLU A 40 25.38 15.37 4.66
N TYR A 41 25.21 14.34 3.84
CA TYR A 41 23.91 13.93 3.34
C TYR A 41 22.94 13.60 4.49
N LEU A 42 23.35 12.81 5.47
CA LEU A 42 22.50 12.44 6.61
C LEU A 42 22.08 13.63 7.47
N LYS A 43 22.96 14.63 7.60
CA LYS A 43 22.64 15.88 8.35
C LYS A 43 21.64 16.78 7.62
N ARG A 44 21.74 16.88 6.29
CA ARG A 44 20.92 17.76 5.45
C ARG A 44 19.79 17.04 4.73
N GLY A 45 19.89 15.73 4.54
CA GLY A 45 19.06 14.94 3.65
C GLY A 45 17.57 14.84 4.04
N ASN A 46 17.23 15.13 5.29
CA ASN A 46 15.83 15.11 5.72
C ASN A 46 15.00 16.28 5.16
N SER A 47 15.65 17.37 4.74
CA SER A 47 14.97 18.53 4.15
C SER A 47 14.70 18.37 2.65
N HIS A 48 15.47 17.52 1.96
CA HIS A 48 15.38 17.27 0.53
C HIS A 48 15.35 15.77 0.30
N SER A 49 14.19 15.26 -0.03
CA SER A 49 13.96 13.83 -0.24
C SER A 49 14.22 13.46 -1.70
N PRO A 50 15.46 13.08 -2.11
CA PRO A 50 15.80 12.85 -3.50
C PRO A 50 15.02 11.68 -4.10
N ASN A 51 14.88 11.68 -5.42
CA ASN A 51 14.28 10.59 -6.17
C ASN A 51 15.28 9.48 -6.48
N CYS A 52 16.57 9.85 -6.57
CA CYS A 52 17.68 8.91 -6.77
C CYS A 52 18.93 9.44 -6.06
N ILE A 53 19.80 8.54 -5.62
CA ILE A 53 21.09 8.87 -5.03
C ILE A 53 22.19 8.25 -5.90
N VAL A 54 23.08 9.10 -6.42
CA VAL A 54 24.32 8.69 -7.07
C VAL A 54 25.42 8.74 -6.01
N LEU A 55 26.09 7.64 -5.78
CA LEU A 55 26.90 7.45 -4.58
C LEU A 55 28.21 6.74 -4.88
N ASP A 56 29.36 7.32 -4.47
CA ASP A 56 30.60 6.57 -4.46
C ASP A 56 30.58 5.47 -3.38
N VAL A 57 31.07 4.29 -3.74
CA VAL A 57 31.24 3.17 -2.78
C VAL A 57 32.24 3.56 -1.70
N ARG A 58 33.35 4.24 -2.07
CA ARG A 58 34.44 4.62 -1.18
C ARG A 58 34.30 6.07 -0.71
N LEU A 59 33.52 6.25 0.31
CA LEU A 59 33.44 7.54 1.00
C LEU A 59 34.28 7.51 2.28
N PRO A 60 34.90 8.63 2.67
CA PRO A 60 35.50 8.75 3.97
C PRO A 60 34.44 8.66 5.07
N GLY A 61 34.74 7.97 6.16
CA GLY A 61 33.81 7.78 7.28
C GLY A 61 32.76 6.70 6.98
N ILE A 62 31.53 7.08 6.74
CA ILE A 62 30.44 6.14 6.42
C ILE A 62 30.54 5.74 4.94
N SER A 63 30.76 4.44 4.67
CA SER A 63 30.81 3.94 3.30
C SER A 63 29.47 4.05 2.57
N GLY A 64 29.50 4.04 1.24
CA GLY A 64 28.28 4.07 0.43
C GLY A 64 27.35 2.89 0.72
N LEU A 65 27.89 1.69 0.95
CA LEU A 65 27.11 0.49 1.30
C LEU A 65 26.47 0.61 2.69
N ASP A 66 27.15 1.24 3.64
CA ASP A 66 26.60 1.48 4.99
C ASP A 66 25.46 2.50 4.93
N LEU A 67 25.60 3.54 4.09
CA LEU A 67 24.53 4.49 3.84
C LEU A 67 23.29 3.81 3.24
N GLN A 68 23.46 2.97 2.22
CA GLN A 68 22.37 2.17 1.64
C GLN A 68 21.69 1.31 2.72
N SER A 69 22.48 0.61 3.54
CA SER A 69 21.98 -0.24 4.62
C SER A 69 21.16 0.53 5.68
N ARG A 70 21.58 1.75 5.99
CA ARG A 70 20.85 2.66 6.89
C ARG A 70 19.53 3.12 6.26
N GLN A 71 19.56 3.50 4.98
CA GLN A 71 18.37 3.92 4.24
C GLN A 71 17.36 2.80 4.04
N ALA A 72 17.81 1.55 3.90
CA ALA A 72 16.92 0.39 3.81
C ALA A 72 16.04 0.19 5.06
N LYS A 73 16.47 0.71 6.22
CA LYS A 73 15.72 0.68 7.49
C LYS A 73 14.71 1.82 7.62
N THR A 74 14.75 2.80 6.72
CA THR A 74 13.80 3.91 6.73
C THR A 74 12.48 3.52 6.05
N ARG A 75 11.41 4.28 6.33
CA ARG A 75 10.11 4.07 5.68
C ARG A 75 10.12 4.31 4.16
N ARG A 76 11.15 4.99 3.66
CA ARG A 76 11.30 5.33 2.25
C ARG A 76 12.56 4.69 1.70
N LYS A 77 12.41 3.80 0.75
CA LYS A 77 13.52 3.17 0.02
C LYS A 77 13.85 4.05 -1.18
N ILE A 78 14.90 4.89 -1.05
CA ILE A 78 15.38 5.69 -2.16
C ILE A 78 16.26 4.82 -3.04
N PRO A 79 16.12 4.85 -4.38
CA PRO A 79 16.98 4.15 -5.31
C PRO A 79 18.43 4.66 -5.28
N PHE A 80 19.38 3.73 -5.40
CA PHE A 80 20.82 4.02 -5.42
C PHE A 80 21.43 3.61 -6.75
N VAL A 81 22.29 4.48 -7.30
CA VAL A 81 23.25 4.19 -8.38
C VAL A 81 24.63 4.35 -7.80
N PHE A 82 25.42 3.28 -7.79
CA PHE A 82 26.76 3.30 -7.23
C PHE A 82 27.80 3.63 -8.30
N LEU A 83 28.77 4.47 -7.92
CA LEU A 83 29.98 4.70 -8.68
C LEU A 83 31.14 4.06 -7.93
N THR A 84 32.03 3.39 -8.67
CA THR A 84 33.17 2.68 -8.07
C THR A 84 34.42 2.75 -8.92
N ALA A 85 35.58 2.63 -8.29
CA ALA A 85 36.81 2.31 -8.99
C ALA A 85 36.82 0.83 -9.41
N GLN A 86 37.69 0.46 -10.35
CA GLN A 86 37.85 -0.91 -10.82
C GLN A 86 38.13 -1.89 -9.64
N ASN A 87 37.68 -3.16 -9.79
CA ASN A 87 37.92 -4.30 -8.93
C ASN A 87 37.09 -4.42 -7.62
N GLU A 88 35.89 -3.85 -7.56
CA GLU A 88 35.00 -4.00 -6.39
C GLU A 88 33.84 -5.00 -6.61
N VAL A 89 34.10 -6.16 -7.20
CA VAL A 89 33.08 -7.18 -7.52
C VAL A 89 32.25 -7.58 -6.29
N ARG A 90 32.88 -7.75 -5.13
CA ARG A 90 32.12 -8.09 -3.90
C ARG A 90 31.20 -6.97 -3.43
N ALA A 91 31.62 -5.72 -3.63
CA ALA A 91 30.79 -4.54 -3.28
C ALA A 91 29.61 -4.42 -4.23
N SER A 92 29.80 -4.63 -5.56
CA SER A 92 28.71 -4.60 -6.55
C SER A 92 27.66 -5.65 -6.27
N VAL A 93 28.04 -6.88 -6.00
CA VAL A 93 27.09 -7.96 -5.64
C VAL A 93 26.30 -7.63 -4.37
N ARG A 94 26.93 -7.05 -3.35
CA ARG A 94 26.24 -6.62 -2.12
C ARG A 94 25.26 -5.49 -2.38
N ALA A 95 25.67 -4.46 -3.14
CA ALA A 95 24.83 -3.33 -3.50
C ALA A 95 23.58 -3.78 -4.27
N MET A 96 23.76 -4.62 -5.29
CA MET A 96 22.66 -5.16 -6.09
C MET A 96 21.70 -6.01 -5.27
N LYS A 97 22.22 -6.92 -4.41
CA LYS A 97 21.39 -7.71 -3.47
C LYS A 97 20.61 -6.83 -2.49
N ALA A 98 21.15 -5.67 -2.13
CA ALA A 98 20.47 -4.68 -1.28
C ALA A 98 19.51 -3.76 -2.06
N GLY A 99 19.28 -4.02 -3.36
CA GLY A 99 18.29 -3.34 -4.20
C GLY A 99 18.81 -2.05 -4.84
N ALA A 100 20.12 -1.91 -5.07
CA ALA A 100 20.65 -0.85 -5.93
C ALA A 100 20.04 -0.95 -7.35
N ILE A 101 19.94 0.19 -8.01
CA ILE A 101 19.48 0.25 -9.41
C ILE A 101 20.59 -0.23 -10.31
N ASP A 102 21.79 0.33 -10.12
CA ASP A 102 22.92 0.01 -10.93
C ASP A 102 24.25 0.25 -10.19
N PHE A 103 25.35 -0.22 -10.80
CA PHE A 103 26.68 -0.15 -10.27
C PHE A 103 27.67 0.14 -11.42
N LEU A 104 28.08 1.41 -11.56
CA LEU A 104 28.91 1.89 -12.66
C LEU A 104 30.39 1.98 -12.26
N THR A 105 31.26 1.40 -13.08
CA THR A 105 32.72 1.44 -12.85
C THR A 105 33.34 2.68 -13.48
N LYS A 106 34.09 3.44 -12.71
CA LYS A 106 34.87 4.61 -13.19
C LYS A 106 36.06 4.12 -14.03
N PRO A 107 36.29 4.65 -15.27
CA PRO A 107 35.48 5.63 -15.98
C PRO A 107 34.21 4.99 -16.58
N PHE A 108 33.09 5.71 -16.56
CA PHE A 108 31.79 5.32 -17.13
C PHE A 108 31.37 6.31 -18.23
N GLN A 109 30.46 5.87 -19.10
CA GLN A 109 29.85 6.71 -20.12
C GLN A 109 28.73 7.59 -19.51
N ASP A 110 28.59 8.82 -19.99
CA ASP A 110 27.56 9.74 -19.51
C ASP A 110 26.14 9.20 -19.72
N GLU A 111 25.92 8.49 -20.84
CA GLU A 111 24.63 7.84 -21.16
C GLU A 111 24.29 6.74 -20.19
N GLU A 112 25.24 5.87 -19.81
CA GLU A 112 25.04 4.80 -18.82
C GLU A 112 24.56 5.38 -17.47
N LEU A 113 25.17 6.49 -17.03
CA LEU A 113 24.76 7.14 -15.80
C LEU A 113 23.37 7.77 -15.91
N LEU A 114 23.06 8.42 -17.03
CA LEU A 114 21.75 9.03 -17.25
C LEU A 114 20.64 7.97 -17.27
N ASP A 115 20.87 6.82 -17.92
CA ASP A 115 19.90 5.73 -17.97
C ASP A 115 19.68 5.09 -16.61
N ALA A 116 20.77 4.85 -15.85
CA ALA A 116 20.66 4.35 -14.47
C ALA A 116 19.90 5.32 -13.56
N VAL A 117 20.16 6.61 -13.66
CA VAL A 117 19.48 7.65 -12.88
C VAL A 117 18.00 7.74 -13.26
N ARG A 118 17.65 7.72 -14.56
CA ARG A 118 16.27 7.71 -15.05
C ARG A 118 15.50 6.51 -14.51
N SER A 119 16.07 5.30 -14.62
CA SER A 119 15.49 4.08 -14.08
C SER A 119 15.25 4.18 -12.57
N GLY A 120 16.18 4.79 -11.83
CA GLY A 120 16.03 5.08 -10.41
C GLY A 120 14.87 6.02 -10.13
N ILE A 121 14.76 7.12 -10.85
CA ILE A 121 13.68 8.10 -10.70
C ILE A 121 12.32 7.47 -10.99
N GLU A 122 12.19 6.72 -12.08
CA GLU A 122 10.95 6.03 -12.44
C GLU A 122 10.50 5.07 -11.33
N ARG A 123 11.45 4.30 -10.77
CA ARG A 123 11.17 3.38 -9.67
C ARG A 123 10.70 4.09 -8.41
N ASP A 124 11.31 5.23 -8.04
CA ASP A 124 10.87 6.04 -6.91
C ASP A 124 9.49 6.64 -7.13
N LEU A 125 9.22 7.18 -8.32
CA LEU A 125 7.91 7.75 -8.68
C LEU A 125 6.80 6.69 -8.63
N ALA A 126 7.05 5.50 -9.17
CA ALA A 126 6.11 4.38 -9.11
C ALA A 126 5.83 3.95 -7.66
N ALA A 127 6.88 3.84 -6.83
CA ALA A 127 6.75 3.50 -5.41
C ALA A 127 5.99 4.56 -4.61
N ARG A 128 6.21 5.85 -4.90
CA ARG A 128 5.47 6.96 -4.27
C ARG A 128 3.99 6.92 -4.64
N LEU A 129 3.68 6.75 -5.93
CA LEU A 129 2.30 6.67 -6.40
C LEU A 129 1.57 5.48 -5.77
N GLN A 130 2.22 4.32 -5.74
CA GLN A 130 1.67 3.14 -5.09
C GLN A 130 1.39 3.39 -3.60
N LYS A 131 2.35 4.00 -2.89
CA LYS A 131 2.18 4.34 -1.48
C LYS A 131 1.05 5.34 -1.26
N GLN A 132 0.95 6.39 -2.07
CA GLN A 132 -0.12 7.39 -1.99
C GLN A 132 -1.49 6.72 -2.16
N THR A 133 -1.67 5.90 -3.20
CA THR A 133 -2.92 5.15 -3.42
C THR A 133 -3.30 4.30 -2.20
N LEU A 134 -2.31 3.69 -1.55
CA LEU A 134 -2.53 2.89 -0.36
C LEU A 134 -2.94 3.71 0.86
N ASP A 135 -2.28 4.82 1.08
CA ASP A 135 -2.60 5.70 2.20
C ASP A 135 -4.01 6.31 2.02
N GLU A 136 -4.43 6.60 0.79
CA GLU A 136 -5.81 6.98 0.45
C GLU A 136 -6.81 5.86 0.78
N LEU A 137 -6.54 4.62 0.34
CA LEU A 137 -7.40 3.47 0.63
C LEU A 137 -7.49 3.18 2.14
N ARG A 138 -6.39 3.32 2.88
CA ARG A 138 -6.40 3.20 4.35
C ARG A 138 -7.24 4.27 5.02
N THR A 139 -7.18 5.50 4.54
CA THR A 139 -7.98 6.61 5.03
C THR A 139 -9.47 6.35 4.80
N ARG A 140 -9.86 5.89 3.60
CA ARG A 140 -11.25 5.48 3.30
C ARG A 140 -11.70 4.35 4.20
N LEU A 141 -10.88 3.31 4.38
CA LEU A 141 -11.18 2.20 5.28
C LEU A 141 -11.35 2.66 6.74
N ALA A 142 -10.52 3.59 7.20
CA ALA A 142 -10.63 4.16 8.55
C ALA A 142 -11.94 4.93 8.75
N SER A 143 -12.54 5.49 7.69
CA SER A 143 -13.82 6.20 7.74
C SER A 143 -15.04 5.28 7.91
N LEU A 144 -14.88 3.96 7.73
CA LEU A 144 -15.96 3.00 7.93
C LEU A 144 -16.23 2.76 9.42
N SER A 145 -17.52 2.78 9.80
CA SER A 145 -17.93 2.35 11.13
C SER A 145 -17.67 0.85 11.34
N PRO A 146 -17.63 0.34 12.58
CA PRO A 146 -17.46 -1.10 12.84
C PRO A 146 -18.48 -1.97 12.08
N ARG A 147 -19.74 -1.56 12.01
CA ARG A 147 -20.81 -2.28 11.29
C ARG A 147 -20.63 -2.22 9.78
N GLU A 148 -20.16 -1.11 9.23
CA GLU A 148 -19.84 -1.01 7.81
C GLU A 148 -18.64 -1.91 7.46
N ARG A 149 -17.63 -2.03 8.33
CA ARG A 149 -16.49 -2.95 8.11
C ARG A 149 -16.93 -4.42 8.11
N GLU A 150 -17.78 -4.84 9.07
CA GLU A 150 -18.35 -6.18 9.08
C GLU A 150 -19.15 -6.46 7.78
N THR A 151 -19.98 -5.51 7.38
CA THR A 151 -20.77 -5.60 6.14
C THR A 151 -19.85 -5.65 4.91
N MET A 152 -18.75 -4.89 4.87
CA MET A 152 -17.81 -4.87 3.76
C MET A 152 -17.17 -6.25 3.54
N VAL A 153 -16.76 -6.94 4.62
CA VAL A 153 -16.19 -8.29 4.54
C VAL A 153 -17.20 -9.27 3.94
N LEU A 154 -18.45 -9.22 4.36
CA LEU A 154 -19.49 -10.10 3.83
C LEU A 154 -19.84 -9.78 2.36
N LEU A 155 -19.85 -8.49 2.03
CA LEU A 155 -20.11 -8.03 0.66
C LEU A 155 -18.99 -8.42 -0.31
N SER A 156 -17.71 -8.32 0.12
CA SER A 156 -16.56 -8.76 -0.67
C SER A 156 -16.50 -10.28 -0.83
N ALA A 157 -17.08 -11.04 0.10
CA ALA A 157 -17.28 -12.49 -0.02
C ALA A 157 -18.45 -12.87 -0.94
N GLY A 158 -19.07 -11.91 -1.64
CA GLY A 158 -20.16 -12.14 -2.59
C GLY A 158 -21.52 -12.37 -1.96
N GLN A 159 -21.70 -12.07 -0.67
CA GLN A 159 -22.98 -12.27 -0.01
C GLN A 159 -24.00 -11.20 -0.39
N GLY A 160 -25.22 -11.64 -0.68
CA GLY A 160 -26.34 -10.75 -0.98
C GLY A 160 -26.95 -10.10 0.27
N PRO A 161 -27.74 -9.00 0.09
CA PRO A 161 -28.29 -8.23 1.21
C PRO A 161 -29.11 -9.06 2.21
N LYS A 162 -29.82 -10.10 1.76
CA LYS A 162 -30.58 -11.01 2.64
C LYS A 162 -29.67 -11.85 3.53
N GLN A 163 -28.56 -12.36 2.99
CA GLN A 163 -27.59 -13.16 3.73
C GLN A 163 -26.85 -12.30 4.77
N ILE A 164 -26.42 -11.09 4.35
CA ILE A 164 -25.79 -10.11 5.22
C ILE A 164 -26.73 -9.73 6.39
N ALA A 165 -28.01 -9.46 6.08
CA ALA A 165 -29.01 -9.14 7.10
C ALA A 165 -29.17 -10.25 8.14
N GLY A 166 -29.23 -11.52 7.69
CA GLY A 166 -29.33 -12.68 8.58
C GLY A 166 -28.10 -12.87 9.46
N GLN A 167 -26.90 -12.64 8.92
CA GLN A 167 -25.65 -12.80 9.69
C GLN A 167 -25.41 -11.67 10.72
N LEU A 168 -25.79 -10.46 10.36
CA LEU A 168 -25.57 -9.28 11.22
C LEU A 168 -26.75 -8.99 12.15
N GLY A 169 -27.87 -9.74 12.03
CA GLY A 169 -29.06 -9.55 12.85
C GLY A 169 -29.76 -8.21 12.59
N VAL A 170 -29.77 -7.75 11.35
CA VAL A 170 -30.39 -6.48 10.91
C VAL A 170 -31.48 -6.77 9.84
N CYS A 171 -32.35 -5.79 9.56
CA CYS A 171 -33.28 -5.95 8.45
C CYS A 171 -32.55 -5.79 7.08
N THR A 172 -33.14 -6.37 6.03
CA THR A 172 -32.56 -6.34 4.66
C THR A 172 -32.39 -4.91 4.14
N HIS A 173 -33.28 -3.99 4.52
CA HIS A 173 -33.18 -2.57 4.16
C HIS A 173 -31.91 -1.95 4.77
N THR A 174 -31.63 -2.18 6.06
CA THR A 174 -30.42 -1.71 6.74
C THR A 174 -29.16 -2.27 6.08
N ALA A 175 -29.14 -3.57 5.70
CA ALA A 175 -28.03 -4.16 4.98
C ALA A 175 -27.77 -3.48 3.63
N ARG A 176 -28.83 -3.13 2.88
CA ARG A 176 -28.70 -2.37 1.62
C ARG A 176 -28.14 -0.96 1.85
N VAL A 177 -28.62 -0.26 2.89
CA VAL A 177 -28.12 1.07 3.25
C VAL A 177 -26.64 1.02 3.62
N HIS A 178 -26.21 0.03 4.42
CA HIS A 178 -24.79 -0.15 4.74
C HIS A 178 -23.97 -0.44 3.49
N SER A 179 -24.44 -1.34 2.60
CA SER A 179 -23.76 -1.63 1.34
C SER A 179 -23.59 -0.37 0.48
N ALA A 180 -24.64 0.44 0.32
CA ALA A 180 -24.56 1.68 -0.45
C ALA A 180 -23.55 2.69 0.16
N ARG A 181 -23.56 2.85 1.49
CA ARG A 181 -22.60 3.71 2.19
C ARG A 181 -21.16 3.23 2.04
N ILE A 182 -20.92 1.92 2.09
CA ILE A 182 -19.60 1.32 1.89
C ILE A 182 -19.12 1.62 0.47
N MET A 183 -19.96 1.37 -0.54
CA MET A 183 -19.61 1.64 -1.93
C MET A 183 -19.23 3.12 -2.14
N ALA A 184 -19.98 4.05 -1.53
CA ALA A 184 -19.69 5.47 -1.60
C ALA A 184 -18.41 5.85 -0.87
N LYS A 185 -18.20 5.39 0.38
CA LYS A 185 -17.00 5.71 1.17
C LYS A 185 -15.72 5.09 0.61
N MET A 186 -15.81 3.88 0.05
CA MET A 186 -14.68 3.21 -0.59
C MET A 186 -14.48 3.66 -2.04
N GLU A 187 -15.39 4.50 -2.59
CA GLU A 187 -15.43 4.93 -3.99
C GLU A 187 -15.40 3.75 -4.97
N ALA A 188 -16.00 2.64 -4.58
CA ALA A 188 -16.09 1.45 -5.42
C ALA A 188 -17.25 1.56 -6.41
N ARG A 189 -16.98 1.35 -7.70
CA ARG A 189 -17.98 1.43 -8.77
C ARG A 189 -18.81 0.17 -8.91
N SER A 190 -18.29 -0.95 -8.41
CA SER A 190 -18.94 -2.26 -8.44
C SER A 190 -18.46 -3.12 -7.28
N ILE A 191 -19.16 -4.21 -6.98
CA ILE A 191 -18.72 -5.21 -5.99
C ILE A 191 -17.36 -5.80 -6.39
N ALA A 192 -17.14 -6.05 -7.68
CA ALA A 192 -15.85 -6.53 -8.17
C ALA A 192 -14.72 -5.54 -7.92
N ASP A 193 -15.00 -4.25 -8.01
CA ASP A 193 -14.04 -3.19 -7.69
C ASP A 193 -13.75 -3.15 -6.18
N LEU A 194 -14.79 -3.28 -5.35
CA LEU A 194 -14.62 -3.39 -3.90
C LEU A 194 -13.76 -4.60 -3.51
N VAL A 195 -13.95 -5.76 -4.14
CA VAL A 195 -13.13 -6.96 -3.92
C VAL A 195 -11.65 -6.66 -4.24
N ARG A 196 -11.36 -6.04 -5.39
CA ARG A 196 -9.98 -5.66 -5.75
C ARG A 196 -9.34 -4.69 -4.75
N ILE A 197 -10.13 -3.75 -4.21
CA ILE A 197 -9.67 -2.81 -3.18
C ILE A 197 -9.33 -3.58 -1.89
N VAL A 198 -10.19 -4.52 -1.46
CA VAL A 198 -9.97 -5.35 -0.27
C VAL A 198 -8.73 -6.24 -0.45
N ASP A 199 -8.61 -6.94 -1.57
CA ASP A 199 -7.44 -7.78 -1.88
C ASP A 199 -6.14 -6.96 -1.85
N ARG A 200 -6.16 -5.76 -2.43
CA ARG A 200 -4.98 -4.86 -2.41
C ARG A 200 -4.61 -4.45 -0.98
N LEU A 201 -5.59 -4.17 -0.12
CA LEU A 201 -5.37 -3.85 1.29
C LEU A 201 -4.82 -5.06 2.07
N GLU A 202 -5.29 -6.29 1.79
CA GLU A 202 -4.83 -7.52 2.45
C GLU A 202 -3.41 -7.92 2.03
N HIS A 203 -3.09 -7.85 0.73
CA HIS A 203 -1.73 -8.16 0.23
C HIS A 203 -0.66 -7.28 0.88
N LEU A 204 -0.98 -6.02 1.13
CA LEU A 204 -0.05 -5.04 1.70
C LEU A 204 0.00 -5.09 3.24
N SER A 205 -1.02 -5.66 3.87
CA SER A 205 -0.99 -5.99 5.30
C SER A 205 -0.06 -7.18 5.60
N ARG A 206 0.25 -8.01 4.59
CA ARG A 206 1.22 -9.11 4.71
C ARG A 206 2.67 -8.64 4.55
N GLU A 207 2.90 -7.53 3.86
CA GLU A 207 4.25 -6.98 3.63
C GLU A 207 4.71 -5.95 4.69
N GLY A 208 3.83 -5.45 5.53
CA GLY A 208 4.14 -4.48 6.59
C GLY A 208 3.06 -4.47 7.66
N GLU A 209 3.37 -5.08 8.80
CA GLU A 209 2.72 -5.06 10.11
C GLU A 209 1.34 -4.38 10.25
N GLU A 210 0.37 -5.22 10.74
CA GLU A 210 -0.81 -4.84 11.51
C GLU A 210 -1.97 -4.15 10.80
N LEU A 211 -2.61 -4.87 9.90
CA LEU A 211 -4.06 -4.86 9.79
C LEU A 211 -4.54 -6.32 9.70
N ARG A 212 -4.55 -7.02 10.82
CA ARG A 212 -5.15 -8.36 10.92
C ARG A 212 -6.66 -8.22 10.73
N PHE A 213 -7.11 -8.22 9.48
CA PHE A 213 -8.43 -8.70 9.15
C PHE A 213 -8.41 -10.21 9.43
N ARG A 214 -8.73 -10.62 10.64
CA ARG A 214 -9.07 -12.00 10.89
C ARG A 214 -10.39 -12.27 10.17
N THR A 215 -10.31 -12.67 8.92
CA THR A 215 -11.35 -13.49 8.30
C THR A 215 -11.34 -14.81 9.04
N ASN A 216 -12.20 -14.93 10.03
CA ASN A 216 -12.46 -16.20 10.67
C ASN A 216 -13.30 -17.03 9.68
N THR A 217 -12.63 -17.63 8.69
CA THR A 217 -13.18 -18.51 7.67
C THR A 217 -13.61 -19.88 8.24
N ARG A 218 -13.86 -19.97 9.55
CA ARG A 218 -14.56 -21.11 10.13
C ARG A 218 -15.87 -20.59 10.72
N GLY A 219 -16.95 -20.78 9.97
CA GLY A 219 -18.32 -20.46 10.34
C GLY A 219 -18.70 -20.87 11.75
N ARG A 220 -18.56 -19.96 12.68
CA ARG A 220 -19.30 -19.88 13.93
C ARG A 220 -19.06 -18.51 14.55
N VAL A 221 -19.90 -17.57 14.20
CA VAL A 221 -20.14 -16.42 15.08
C VAL A 221 -20.78 -17.00 16.33
N ARG A 222 -20.00 -17.18 17.40
CA ARG A 222 -20.57 -17.47 18.72
C ARG A 222 -21.32 -16.22 19.18
N ASN A 223 -22.62 -16.30 19.09
CA ASN A 223 -23.55 -15.36 19.71
C ASN A 223 -23.34 -15.44 21.23
N ARG A 224 -22.56 -14.53 21.83
CA ARG A 224 -22.57 -14.28 23.27
C ARG A 224 -23.76 -13.37 23.57
N GLY A 225 -24.80 -13.92 24.05
CA GLY A 225 -25.96 -13.20 24.58
C GLY A 225 -27.25 -13.65 23.88
N GLY A 226 -27.89 -14.69 24.44
CA GLY A 226 -29.27 -15.00 24.14
C GLY A 226 -30.15 -13.84 24.56
N ALA A 227 -30.40 -12.92 23.64
CA ALA A 227 -31.50 -11.97 23.76
C ALA A 227 -32.23 -12.06 22.41
N THR A 228 -33.36 -12.76 22.47
CA THR A 228 -34.42 -12.66 21.46
C THR A 228 -34.84 -11.21 21.40
N VAL A 229 -34.31 -10.44 20.48
CA VAL A 229 -34.84 -9.10 20.20
C VAL A 229 -36.15 -9.32 19.47
N ARG A 230 -37.25 -9.23 20.24
CA ARG A 230 -38.56 -9.04 19.66
C ARG A 230 -38.54 -7.68 18.94
N CYS A 231 -38.80 -7.68 17.68
CA CYS A 231 -39.21 -6.47 16.97
C CYS A 231 -40.60 -6.06 17.50
N SER A 232 -40.60 -5.33 18.56
CA SER A 232 -41.76 -4.57 19.06
C SER A 232 -41.31 -3.12 19.05
N ASP A 233 -41.46 -2.50 17.88
CA ASP A 233 -41.92 -1.10 17.80
C ASP A 233 -42.21 -0.81 16.32
N ALA A 234 -43.47 -0.46 16.11
CA ALA A 234 -44.08 -0.18 14.86
C ALA A 234 -43.43 1.01 14.16
N HIS A 235 -42.47 0.73 13.29
CA HIS A 235 -42.18 1.62 12.16
C HIS A 235 -42.45 0.81 10.90
N THR A 236 -43.58 1.09 10.34
CA THR A 236 -44.11 0.59 9.06
C THR A 236 -43.02 0.55 8.01
N CYS A 237 -42.61 -0.65 7.58
CA CYS A 237 -41.91 -0.82 6.31
C CYS A 237 -42.88 -0.39 5.19
N PRO A 238 -42.40 0.44 4.22
CA PRO A 238 -43.28 0.93 3.17
C PRO A 238 -43.71 -0.12 2.13
N ASP A 239 -43.28 -1.35 2.25
CA ASP A 239 -43.69 -2.42 1.35
C ASP A 239 -44.78 -3.27 2.04
N GLY A 240 -46.06 -2.96 1.71
CA GLY A 240 -47.24 -3.55 2.24
C GLY A 240 -47.40 -5.04 1.90
N HIS A 241 -46.71 -5.92 2.59
CA HIS A 241 -47.01 -7.34 2.66
C HIS A 241 -47.34 -7.73 4.10
N SER A 242 -48.63 -7.70 4.39
CA SER A 242 -49.31 -8.30 5.51
C SER A 242 -48.98 -9.80 5.54
N VAL A 243 -48.29 -10.29 6.54
CA VAL A 243 -48.19 -11.70 6.84
C VAL A 243 -49.40 -12.08 7.66
N GLY A 244 -50.36 -12.69 6.97
CA GLY A 244 -51.58 -13.29 7.56
C GLY A 244 -51.23 -14.42 8.52
N SER A 245 -51.93 -14.40 9.64
CA SER A 245 -51.92 -15.36 10.71
C SER A 245 -52.62 -16.66 10.32
N ARG A 246 -52.13 -17.76 10.89
CA ARG A 246 -52.78 -19.05 11.18
C ARG A 246 -52.86 -20.05 10.01
N GLY A 247 -52.10 -21.12 10.15
CA GLY A 247 -52.31 -22.43 9.57
C GLY A 247 -51.69 -23.48 10.49
N GLN A 248 -52.50 -24.07 11.35
CA GLN A 248 -52.22 -25.29 12.12
C GLN A 248 -51.91 -26.40 11.11
N PHE A 249 -50.75 -27.03 11.22
CA PHE A 249 -50.45 -28.28 10.53
C PHE A 249 -50.39 -29.42 11.55
N MET A 250 -51.42 -30.29 11.56
CA MET A 250 -51.44 -31.59 12.21
C MET A 250 -50.60 -32.58 11.39
N PRO A 251 -49.84 -33.48 12.03
CA PRO A 251 -49.13 -34.53 11.29
C PRO A 251 -50.10 -35.69 10.96
N PRO A 252 -49.92 -36.40 9.85
CA PRO A 252 -50.72 -37.61 9.56
C PRO A 252 -50.17 -38.78 10.38
N VAL A 253 -51.13 -39.50 10.95
CA VAL A 253 -50.97 -40.76 11.69
C VAL A 253 -50.59 -41.87 10.71
N ALA A 254 -49.56 -42.65 11.07
CA ALA A 254 -49.21 -43.89 10.39
C ALA A 254 -50.30 -44.96 10.63
N SER A 255 -50.77 -45.61 9.55
CA SER A 255 -51.51 -46.86 9.61
C SER A 255 -50.65 -47.96 9.06
N LEU A 256 -50.47 -48.95 9.89
CA LEU A 256 -49.97 -50.29 9.58
C LEU A 256 -50.94 -51.03 8.65
N SER A 257 -50.45 -51.65 7.62
CA SER A 257 -50.73 -53.01 7.17
C SER A 257 -49.65 -53.47 6.22
#